data_b1ac1f1c9bf442fb158107c45bafd18b
#
_entry.id   b1ac1f1c9bf442fb158107c45bafd18b
#
_cell.length_a   1.000
_cell.length_b   1.000
_cell.length_c   1.000
_cell.angle_alpha   90.00
_cell.angle_beta   90.00
_cell.angle_gamma   90.00
#
_symmetry.space_group_name_H-M   'P 1'
#
loop_
_entity.id
_entity.type
_entity.pdbx_description
1 polymer ?
#
loop_
_entity_poly.entity_id
_entity_poly.type
_entity_poly.pdbx_seq_one_letter_code
_entity_poly.pdbx_strand_id
1 'polypeptide(L)'
;MKQRAQGLLALAIERPVTVTVGVILVVMFGLLSLVGLPIQLTPDISRPTIDISTRWPGAAPSEVETEILEAQEQTLKGLAGLVKMTSNASPDLGRITLEFDVGTNIDDALVRVNNRLGEVSSYPEAADRPVLSTSDLSGPAIAVVDET
;
A
#
# COMPACT_ATOMS: atom_id res chain seq x y z
N MET A 1 1.89 -23.89 -47.88
CA MET A 1 2.08 -24.21 -46.45
C MET A 1 2.06 -25.70 -46.10
N LYS A 2 1.52 -26.57 -46.91
CA LYS A 2 1.43 -28.05 -46.64
C LYS A 2 2.77 -28.81 -46.74
N GLN A 3 3.74 -28.35 -47.55
CA GLN A 3 5.01 -29.08 -47.73
C GLN A 3 5.98 -29.02 -46.55
N ARG A 4 5.93 -27.97 -45.69
CA ARG A 4 6.82 -27.88 -44.51
C ARG A 4 6.40 -28.80 -43.34
N ALA A 5 5.11 -29.09 -43.24
CA ALA A 5 4.60 -30.03 -42.23
C ALA A 5 4.96 -31.48 -42.53
N GLN A 6 5.05 -31.86 -43.83
CA GLN A 6 5.42 -33.22 -44.24
C GLN A 6 6.89 -33.55 -43.94
N GLY A 7 7.79 -32.55 -43.98
CA GLY A 7 9.20 -32.75 -43.67
C GLY A 7 9.44 -33.00 -42.16
N LEU A 8 8.69 -32.32 -41.28
CA LEU A 8 8.80 -32.53 -39.85
C LEU A 8 8.24 -33.89 -39.40
N LEU A 9 7.13 -34.31 -40.01
CA LEU A 9 6.54 -35.63 -39.76
C LEU A 9 7.45 -36.77 -40.23
N ALA A 10 8.06 -36.65 -41.43
CA ALA A 10 9.02 -37.63 -41.94
C ALA A 10 10.28 -37.69 -41.05
N LEU A 11 10.82 -36.56 -40.60
CA LEU A 11 11.96 -36.51 -39.71
C LEU A 11 11.66 -37.16 -38.33
N ALA A 12 10.44 -37.03 -37.84
CA ALA A 12 9.99 -37.63 -36.58
C ALA A 12 9.93 -39.18 -36.69
N ILE A 13 9.59 -39.72 -37.85
CA ILE A 13 9.46 -41.16 -38.08
C ILE A 13 10.84 -41.80 -38.35
N GLU A 14 11.70 -41.12 -39.10
CA GLU A 14 13.02 -41.64 -39.49
C GLU A 14 14.08 -41.54 -38.37
N ARG A 15 13.93 -40.56 -37.44
CA ARG A 15 14.91 -40.33 -36.37
C ARG A 15 14.21 -40.07 -35.03
N PRO A 16 13.66 -41.11 -34.38
CA PRO A 16 12.94 -40.94 -33.13
C PRO A 16 13.80 -40.38 -32.00
N VAL A 17 15.12 -40.71 -32.00
CA VAL A 17 16.07 -40.19 -30.99
C VAL A 17 16.22 -38.69 -31.07
N THR A 18 16.28 -38.11 -32.29
CA THR A 18 16.42 -36.65 -32.46
C THR A 18 15.18 -35.92 -31.97
N VAL A 19 14.01 -36.50 -32.16
CA VAL A 19 12.75 -35.90 -31.63
C VAL A 19 12.69 -35.96 -30.14
N THR A 20 13.07 -37.09 -29.53
CA THR A 20 13.11 -37.25 -28.07
C THR A 20 14.08 -36.26 -27.42
N VAL A 21 15.28 -36.10 -27.98
CA VAL A 21 16.25 -35.11 -27.51
C VAL A 21 15.71 -33.70 -27.65
N GLY A 22 15.07 -33.36 -28.75
CA GLY A 22 14.43 -32.05 -28.96
C GLY A 22 13.36 -31.75 -27.95
N VAL A 23 12.50 -32.73 -27.64
CA VAL A 23 11.45 -32.57 -26.59
C VAL A 23 12.06 -32.38 -25.22
N ILE A 24 13.09 -33.16 -24.84
CA ILE A 24 13.79 -33.02 -23.56
C ILE A 24 14.41 -31.63 -23.45
N LEU A 25 15.04 -31.12 -24.52
CA LEU A 25 15.61 -29.75 -24.48
C LEU A 25 14.52 -28.68 -24.30
N VAL A 26 13.40 -28.78 -24.99
CA VAL A 26 12.28 -27.84 -24.86
C VAL A 26 11.74 -27.87 -23.44
N VAL A 27 11.56 -29.06 -22.87
CA VAL A 27 11.10 -29.20 -21.47
C VAL A 27 12.12 -28.60 -20.47
N MET A 28 13.40 -28.90 -20.66
CA MET A 28 14.47 -28.34 -19.80
C MET A 28 14.50 -26.81 -19.88
N PHE A 29 14.50 -26.23 -21.09
CA PHE A 29 14.50 -24.78 -21.24
C PHE A 29 13.22 -24.16 -20.69
N GLY A 30 12.07 -24.83 -20.86
CA GLY A 30 10.81 -24.39 -20.28
C GLY A 30 10.84 -24.34 -18.76
N LEU A 31 11.40 -25.38 -18.11
CA LEU A 31 11.58 -25.42 -16.66
C LEU A 31 12.57 -24.37 -16.17
N LEU A 32 13.71 -24.19 -16.84
CA LEU A 32 14.65 -23.11 -16.50
C LEU A 32 14.01 -21.73 -16.64
N SER A 33 13.20 -21.52 -17.65
CA SER A 33 12.50 -20.26 -17.87
C SER A 33 11.51 -19.93 -16.75
N LEU A 34 10.85 -20.96 -16.20
CA LEU A 34 9.93 -20.79 -15.07
C LEU A 34 10.65 -20.32 -13.78
N VAL A 35 11.86 -20.81 -13.55
CA VAL A 35 12.67 -20.41 -12.36
C VAL A 35 13.22 -18.98 -12.53
N GLY A 36 13.43 -18.53 -13.77
CA GLY A 36 13.97 -17.22 -14.09
C GLY A 36 12.93 -16.12 -14.31
N LEU A 37 11.62 -16.39 -14.14
CA LEU A 37 10.61 -15.34 -14.20
C LEU A 37 10.78 -14.43 -12.98
N PRO A 38 11.28 -13.18 -13.15
CA PRO A 38 11.24 -12.22 -12.08
C PRO A 38 9.76 -11.95 -11.80
N ILE A 39 9.30 -12.31 -10.61
CA ILE A 39 8.04 -11.79 -10.09
C ILE A 39 8.28 -10.28 -10.00
N GLN A 40 7.84 -9.56 -11.01
CA GLN A 40 7.77 -8.11 -10.92
C GLN A 40 6.70 -7.82 -9.88
N LEU A 41 7.15 -7.66 -8.64
CA LEU A 41 6.44 -6.86 -7.68
C LEU A 41 6.21 -5.54 -8.39
N THR A 42 4.94 -5.23 -8.67
CA THR A 42 4.56 -3.89 -9.11
C THR A 42 5.36 -2.91 -8.27
N PRO A 43 6.09 -1.95 -8.85
CA PRO A 43 6.74 -0.95 -8.05
C PRO A 43 5.65 -0.34 -7.18
N ASP A 44 5.71 -0.60 -5.88
CA ASP A 44 4.92 0.10 -4.91
C ASP A 44 5.34 1.56 -5.03
N ILE A 45 4.55 2.32 -5.77
CA ILE A 45 4.63 3.77 -5.71
C ILE A 45 4.09 4.08 -4.32
N SER A 46 4.97 3.99 -3.32
CA SER A 46 4.64 4.31 -1.95
C SER A 46 4.30 5.80 -1.90
N ARG A 47 3.01 6.08 -1.80
CA ARG A 47 2.55 7.43 -1.53
C ARG A 47 2.82 7.70 -0.06
N PRO A 48 3.41 8.84 0.28
CA PRO A 48 3.57 9.19 1.67
C PRO A 48 2.20 9.30 2.34
N THR A 49 2.04 8.65 3.49
CA THR A 49 0.79 8.63 4.24
C THR A 49 1.00 9.17 5.65
N ILE A 50 0.02 9.91 6.13
CA ILE A 50 -0.04 10.39 7.52
C ILE A 50 -1.31 9.80 8.13
N ASP A 51 -1.16 9.08 9.23
CA ASP A 51 -2.25 8.57 10.04
C ASP A 51 -2.45 9.45 11.26
N ILE A 52 -3.69 9.86 11.46
CA ILE A 52 -4.15 10.65 12.61
C ILE A 52 -5.04 9.75 13.44
N SER A 53 -4.74 9.60 14.71
CA SER A 53 -5.55 8.83 15.66
C SER A 53 -6.00 9.74 16.81
N THR A 54 -7.29 9.76 17.07
CA THR A 54 -7.89 10.51 18.17
C THR A 54 -8.68 9.55 19.04
N ARG A 55 -8.29 9.42 20.29
CA ARG A 55 -8.96 8.53 21.24
C ARG A 55 -10.00 9.32 22.04
N TRP A 56 -11.18 8.73 22.16
CA TRP A 56 -12.26 9.24 23.02
C TRP A 56 -12.89 8.09 23.81
N PRO A 57 -12.38 7.80 25.01
CA PRO A 57 -12.86 6.70 25.84
C PRO A 57 -14.37 6.80 26.15
N GLY A 58 -15.09 5.72 25.96
CA GLY A 58 -16.53 5.64 26.22
C GLY A 58 -17.44 6.13 25.11
N ALA A 59 -16.91 6.67 24.03
CA ALA A 59 -17.70 7.17 22.92
C ALA A 59 -18.15 6.04 21.97
N ALA A 60 -19.39 6.15 21.48
CA ALA A 60 -19.88 5.29 20.41
C ALA A 60 -19.27 5.72 19.05
N PRO A 61 -19.16 4.81 18.06
CA PRO A 61 -18.61 5.16 16.76
C PRO A 61 -19.30 6.35 16.07
N SER A 62 -20.62 6.48 16.21
CA SER A 62 -21.38 7.61 15.67
C SER A 62 -21.01 8.95 16.30
N GLU A 63 -20.68 8.96 17.60
CA GLU A 63 -20.26 10.16 18.29
C GLU A 63 -18.84 10.56 17.86
N VAL A 64 -17.94 9.56 17.76
CA VAL A 64 -16.58 9.77 17.23
C VAL A 64 -16.61 10.32 15.81
N GLU A 65 -17.50 9.80 14.96
CA GLU A 65 -17.65 10.27 13.59
C GLU A 65 -18.12 11.73 13.55
N THR A 66 -19.19 12.07 14.23
CA THR A 66 -19.82 13.39 14.15
C THR A 66 -19.03 14.48 14.86
N GLU A 67 -18.52 14.18 16.06
CA GLU A 67 -17.88 15.21 16.92
C GLU A 67 -16.38 15.36 16.69
N ILE A 68 -15.71 14.29 16.20
CA ILE A 68 -14.27 14.31 15.99
C ILE A 68 -13.93 14.28 14.52
N LEU A 69 -14.35 13.23 13.79
CA LEU A 69 -13.86 13.02 12.42
C LEU A 69 -14.39 14.09 11.47
N GLU A 70 -15.66 14.47 11.52
CA GLU A 70 -16.21 15.52 10.66
C GLU A 70 -15.51 16.87 10.86
N ALA A 71 -15.23 17.26 12.11
CA ALA A 71 -14.52 18.50 12.42
C ALA A 71 -13.08 18.48 11.90
N GLN A 72 -12.38 17.36 12.06
CA GLN A 72 -11.03 17.17 11.54
C GLN A 72 -11.02 17.15 10.01
N GLU A 73 -11.93 16.42 9.38
CA GLU A 73 -12.04 16.35 7.92
C GLU A 73 -12.27 17.73 7.30
N GLN A 74 -13.17 18.53 7.86
CA GLN A 74 -13.46 19.87 7.35
C GLN A 74 -12.20 20.74 7.37
N THR A 75 -11.41 20.65 8.43
CA THR A 75 -10.19 21.43 8.61
C THR A 75 -9.05 20.93 7.72
N LEU A 76 -8.99 19.63 7.46
CA LEU A 76 -7.98 19.01 6.62
C LEU A 76 -8.28 19.07 5.12
N LYS A 77 -9.53 19.35 4.73
CA LYS A 77 -9.91 19.57 3.33
C LYS A 77 -9.11 20.76 2.76
N GLY A 78 -8.49 20.56 1.61
CA GLY A 78 -7.74 21.60 0.93
C GLY A 78 -6.24 21.68 1.30
N LEU A 79 -5.71 20.67 2.01
CA LEU A 79 -4.27 20.53 2.17
C LEU A 79 -3.58 20.34 0.81
N ALA A 80 -2.52 21.09 0.58
CA ALA A 80 -1.75 20.99 -0.66
C ALA A 80 -1.07 19.61 -0.76
N GLY A 81 -1.26 18.93 -1.88
CA GLY A 81 -0.71 17.60 -2.14
C GLY A 81 -1.55 16.44 -1.58
N LEU A 82 -2.67 16.71 -0.92
CA LEU A 82 -3.60 15.67 -0.46
C LEU A 82 -4.33 15.06 -1.67
N VAL A 83 -4.18 13.75 -1.86
CA VAL A 83 -4.83 13.00 -2.95
C VAL A 83 -6.06 12.28 -2.45
N LYS A 84 -5.98 11.70 -1.26
CA LYS A 84 -7.07 10.93 -0.68
C LYS A 84 -7.09 11.07 0.84
N MET A 85 -8.29 11.14 1.39
CA MET A 85 -8.55 11.10 2.81
C MET A 85 -9.55 9.98 3.09
N THR A 86 -9.24 9.15 4.06
CA THR A 86 -10.10 8.04 4.49
C THR A 86 -10.25 8.10 6.00
N SER A 87 -11.48 8.10 6.48
CA SER A 87 -11.80 8.14 7.90
C SER A 87 -12.44 6.84 8.33
N ASN A 88 -12.17 6.44 9.55
CA ASN A 88 -12.76 5.26 10.18
C ASN A 88 -13.09 5.56 11.64
N ALA A 89 -14.37 5.42 12.00
CA ALA A 89 -14.85 5.52 13.36
C ALA A 89 -14.99 4.12 13.97
N SER A 90 -14.38 3.93 15.11
CA SER A 90 -14.48 2.72 15.95
C SER A 90 -14.88 3.11 17.36
N PRO A 91 -15.34 2.18 18.22
CA PRO A 91 -15.52 2.49 19.63
C PRO A 91 -14.24 3.07 20.23
N ASP A 92 -14.35 4.17 20.92
CA ASP A 92 -13.24 4.87 21.62
C ASP A 92 -12.15 5.46 20.70
N LEU A 93 -12.20 5.29 19.37
CA LEU A 93 -11.10 5.67 18.48
C LEU A 93 -11.58 6.16 17.12
N GLY A 94 -11.20 7.38 16.75
CA GLY A 94 -11.28 7.90 15.39
C GLY A 94 -9.91 7.82 14.71
N ARG A 95 -9.88 7.40 13.44
CA ARG A 95 -8.68 7.38 12.62
C ARG A 95 -8.92 8.03 11.28
N ILE A 96 -7.99 8.90 10.88
CA ILE A 96 -7.96 9.48 9.53
C ILE A 96 -6.63 9.14 8.89
N THR A 97 -6.66 8.57 7.70
CA THR A 97 -5.49 8.32 6.87
C THR A 97 -5.47 9.30 5.70
N LEU A 98 -4.40 10.06 5.60
CA LEU A 98 -4.15 11.05 4.55
C LEU A 98 -3.10 10.50 3.58
N GLU A 99 -3.46 10.34 2.31
CA GLU A 99 -2.52 9.94 1.24
C GLU A 99 -2.12 11.21 0.46
N PHE A 100 -0.83 11.46 0.38
CA PHE A 100 -0.26 12.60 -0.35
C PHE A 100 0.29 12.16 -1.72
N ASP A 101 0.47 13.14 -2.60
CA ASP A 101 1.03 12.90 -3.93
C ASP A 101 2.51 12.46 -3.84
N VAL A 102 2.93 11.69 -4.84
CA VAL A 102 4.32 11.20 -4.94
C VAL A 102 5.26 12.40 -5.06
N GLY A 103 6.30 12.42 -4.21
CA GLY A 103 7.24 13.54 -4.15
C GLY A 103 6.88 14.66 -3.17
N THR A 104 5.73 14.54 -2.47
CA THR A 104 5.43 15.45 -1.37
C THR A 104 6.41 15.21 -0.21
N ASN A 105 7.04 16.27 0.30
CA ASN A 105 7.86 16.17 1.50
C ASN A 105 6.96 15.87 2.70
N ILE A 106 7.18 14.70 3.33
CA ILE A 106 6.34 14.22 4.42
C ILE A 106 6.46 15.08 5.69
N ASP A 107 7.65 15.63 5.95
CA ASP A 107 7.90 16.47 7.11
C ASP A 107 7.14 17.80 6.99
N ASP A 108 7.16 18.42 5.81
CA ASP A 108 6.40 19.63 5.53
C ASP A 108 4.88 19.36 5.58
N ALA A 109 4.44 18.21 5.10
CA ALA A 109 3.05 17.78 5.18
C ALA A 109 2.61 17.59 6.62
N LEU A 110 3.44 16.94 7.44
CA LEU A 110 3.20 16.71 8.87
C LEU A 110 3.01 18.02 9.63
N VAL A 111 3.88 19.01 9.39
CA VAL A 111 3.77 20.34 10.01
C VAL A 111 2.46 21.03 9.61
N ARG A 112 2.08 20.95 8.33
CA ARG A 112 0.81 21.52 7.83
C ARG A 112 -0.40 20.84 8.43
N VAL A 113 -0.40 19.50 8.51
CA VAL A 113 -1.48 18.72 9.14
C VAL A 113 -1.61 19.07 10.62
N ASN A 114 -0.48 19.13 11.34
CA ASN A 114 -0.48 19.47 12.77
C ASN A 114 -1.03 20.88 13.01
N ASN A 115 -0.65 21.86 12.18
CA ASN A 115 -1.16 23.22 12.29
C ASN A 115 -2.67 23.28 12.03
N ARG A 116 -3.14 22.57 11.01
CA ARG A 116 -4.58 22.51 10.69
C ARG A 116 -5.39 21.83 11.80
N LEU A 117 -4.88 20.74 12.38
CA LEU A 117 -5.54 20.10 13.53
C LEU A 117 -5.60 21.00 14.74
N GLY A 118 -4.63 21.91 14.92
CA GLY A 118 -4.65 22.92 15.96
C GLY A 118 -5.74 24.00 15.78
N GLU A 119 -6.28 24.16 14.57
CA GLU A 119 -7.39 25.07 14.27
C GLU A 119 -8.78 24.49 14.64
N VAL A 120 -8.86 23.17 14.89
CA VAL A 120 -10.09 22.52 15.35
C VAL A 120 -10.39 22.99 16.78
N SER A 121 -11.42 23.83 16.93
CA SER A 121 -11.73 24.51 18.19
C SER A 121 -12.68 23.75 19.13
N SER A 122 -13.26 22.63 18.67
CA SER A 122 -14.34 21.94 19.39
C SER A 122 -14.07 20.44 19.56
N TYR A 123 -13.01 20.08 20.26
CA TYR A 123 -12.89 18.71 20.76
C TYR A 123 -13.71 18.54 22.04
N PRO A 124 -14.41 17.40 22.21
CA PRO A 124 -14.98 17.03 23.51
C PRO A 124 -13.91 17.02 24.60
N GLU A 125 -14.26 17.49 25.81
CA GLU A 125 -13.29 17.56 26.93
C GLU A 125 -12.69 16.20 27.32
N ALA A 126 -13.43 15.12 27.05
CA ALA A 126 -12.99 13.75 27.33
C ALA A 126 -12.18 13.12 26.16
N ALA A 127 -12.04 13.79 25.02
CA ALA A 127 -11.26 13.31 23.91
C ALA A 127 -9.77 13.66 24.10
N ASP A 128 -8.91 12.70 23.82
CA ASP A 128 -7.47 12.91 23.79
C ASP A 128 -7.07 13.78 22.59
N ARG A 129 -5.91 14.40 22.68
CA ARG A 129 -5.33 15.12 21.53
C ARG A 129 -5.00 14.15 20.39
N PRO A 130 -5.19 14.57 19.13
CA PRO A 130 -4.84 13.74 17.98
C PRO A 130 -3.34 13.43 17.98
N VAL A 131 -3.01 12.17 17.75
CA VAL A 131 -1.64 11.68 17.58
C VAL A 131 -1.40 11.42 16.09
N LEU A 132 -0.32 12.00 15.56
CA LEU A 132 0.09 11.83 14.18
C LEU A 132 1.18 10.77 14.08
N SER A 133 1.06 9.87 13.11
CA SER A 133 2.08 8.91 12.73
C SER A 133 2.26 8.90 11.22
N THR A 134 3.50 8.72 10.77
CA THR A 134 3.82 8.62 9.34
C THR A 134 4.11 7.16 8.99
N SER A 135 3.45 6.65 7.95
CA SER A 135 3.82 5.36 7.37
C SER A 135 4.76 5.62 6.20
N ASP A 136 6.04 5.78 6.52
CA ASP A 136 7.08 5.74 5.50
C ASP A 136 7.50 4.29 5.32
N LEU A 137 7.04 3.65 4.23
CA LEU A 137 7.36 2.25 3.92
C LEU A 137 8.83 2.05 3.48
N SER A 138 9.68 3.05 3.69
CA SER A 138 11.10 3.03 3.32
C SER A 138 12.05 2.65 4.45
N GLY A 139 11.56 2.35 5.66
CA GLY A 139 12.39 1.97 6.80
C GLY A 139 12.07 0.57 7.32
N PRO A 140 13.09 -0.27 7.64
CA PRO A 140 12.83 -1.49 8.38
C PRO A 140 12.20 -1.12 9.73
N ALA A 141 11.06 -1.75 10.05
CA ALA A 141 10.46 -1.64 11.37
C ALA A 141 11.50 -2.05 12.42
N ILE A 142 12.13 -1.08 13.05
CA ILE A 142 12.95 -1.31 14.23
C ILE A 142 11.96 -1.63 15.34
N ALA A 143 11.71 -2.92 15.56
CA ALA A 143 11.10 -3.41 16.78
C ALA A 143 12.05 -3.03 17.92
N VAL A 144 11.74 -1.95 18.62
CA VAL A 144 12.34 -1.68 19.93
C VAL A 144 11.75 -2.75 20.85
N VAL A 145 12.51 -3.83 21.04
CA VAL A 145 12.31 -4.74 22.15
C VAL A 145 12.79 -4.00 23.39
N ASP A 146 11.87 -3.49 24.16
CA ASP A 146 12.15 -3.01 25.51
C ASP A 146 12.29 -4.25 26.40
N GLU A 147 13.55 -4.62 26.67
CA GLU A 147 13.88 -5.58 27.72
C GLU A 147 14.07 -4.82 29.04
N THR A 148 13.09 -4.97 29.92
CA THR A 148 13.40 -5.02 31.38
C THR A 148 12.33 -5.80 32.08
#